data_7b6cde5776ae8657c64b4c43c0dd597c
#
_entry.id   7b6cde5776ae8657c64b4c43c0dd597c
#
_cell.length_a   1.000
_cell.length_b   1.000
_cell.length_c   1.000
_cell.angle_alpha   90.00
_cell.angle_beta   90.00
_cell.angle_gamma   90.00
#
_symmetry.space_group_name_H-M   'P 1'
#
loop_
_entity.id
_entity.type
_entity.pdbx_description
1 polymer ?
#
loop_
_entity_poly.entity_id
_entity_poly.type
_entity_poly.pdbx_seq_one_letter_code
_entity_poly.pdbx_strand_id
1 'polypeptide(L)'
;YRMESDVLLIVMPVDSGQCLTDYMVDTAKPLSYSAIRSIIGECADVLREVIADTPSGIVITTDTVRVTTSGVQIADAPCATMLADTSATDLRTDGPERYAIRQLAALLYTLLTRTPSQATPTFNLRALPQDTPGEFRVICKRGLALSEPDDHTLPMAALVELDALLGNWKPLSELSDADIALPSVESDCSITKAILKPANE
;
A
#
# COMPACT_ATOMS: atom_id res chain seq x y z
N TYR A 1 -23.40 -2.47 -8.60
CA TYR A 1 -23.22 -1.23 -9.37
C TYR A 1 -24.52 -0.88 -10.10
N ARG A 2 -24.77 0.37 -10.30
CA ARG A 2 -25.89 0.88 -11.09
C ARG A 2 -25.38 1.98 -12.00
N MET A 3 -25.72 1.91 -13.28
CA MET A 3 -25.47 3.00 -14.22
C MET A 3 -26.71 3.88 -14.33
N GLU A 4 -26.58 5.15 -14.03
CA GLU A 4 -27.58 6.19 -14.30
C GLU A 4 -26.90 7.31 -15.06
N SER A 5 -27.32 7.54 -16.32
CA SER A 5 -26.90 8.71 -17.12
C SER A 5 -25.39 8.94 -17.14
N ASP A 6 -24.60 8.02 -17.66
CA ASP A 6 -23.13 8.10 -17.77
C ASP A 6 -22.35 8.18 -16.43
N VAL A 7 -23.02 7.95 -15.31
CA VAL A 7 -22.40 7.88 -14.00
C VAL A 7 -22.39 6.43 -13.51
N LEU A 8 -21.19 5.88 -13.23
CA LEU A 8 -21.04 4.59 -12.57
C LEU A 8 -21.13 4.82 -11.06
N LEU A 9 -22.20 4.32 -10.43
CA LEU A 9 -22.34 4.30 -8.98
C LEU A 9 -21.87 2.94 -8.43
N ILE A 10 -20.82 2.96 -7.65
CA ILE A 10 -20.31 1.78 -6.94
C ILE A 10 -20.68 1.92 -5.47
N VAL A 11 -21.46 0.96 -4.96
CA VAL A 11 -21.84 0.90 -3.56
C VAL A 11 -20.99 -0.19 -2.90
N MET A 12 -20.24 0.21 -1.90
CA MET A 12 -19.40 -0.69 -1.12
C MET A 12 -19.75 -0.60 0.37
N PRO A 13 -19.45 -1.64 1.16
CA PRO A 13 -19.53 -1.51 2.62
C PRO A 13 -18.68 -0.33 3.09
N VAL A 14 -19.13 0.34 4.13
CA VAL A 14 -18.33 1.37 4.80
C VAL A 14 -17.24 0.65 5.59
N ASP A 15 -16.00 0.85 5.18
CA ASP A 15 -14.85 0.34 5.91
C ASP A 15 -14.66 1.14 7.19
N SER A 16 -14.54 0.43 8.30
CA SER A 16 -14.13 1.03 9.57
C SER A 16 -12.63 1.32 9.53
N GLY A 17 -12.21 2.45 10.06
CA GLY A 17 -10.79 2.79 10.15
C GLY A 17 -10.38 4.02 9.32
N GLN A 18 -9.14 4.43 9.49
CA GLN A 18 -8.56 5.62 8.87
C GLN A 18 -7.69 5.20 7.68
N CYS A 19 -7.79 5.90 6.55
CA CYS A 19 -6.87 5.64 5.45
C CYS A 19 -5.45 6.04 5.86
N LEU A 20 -4.46 5.34 5.31
CA LEU A 20 -3.08 5.50 5.75
C LEU A 20 -2.53 6.90 5.41
N THR A 21 -3.02 7.52 4.33
CA THR A 21 -2.70 8.92 3.99
C THR A 21 -3.15 9.87 5.08
N ASP A 22 -4.42 9.78 5.51
CA ASP A 22 -4.96 10.63 6.57
C ASP A 22 -4.22 10.37 7.89
N TYR A 23 -4.00 9.10 8.22
CA TYR A 23 -3.23 8.72 9.38
C TYR A 23 -1.83 9.35 9.40
N MET A 24 -1.13 9.38 8.25
CA MET A 24 0.19 10.00 8.13
C MET A 24 0.15 11.53 8.28
N VAL A 25 -0.94 12.17 7.87
CA VAL A 25 -1.14 13.63 8.03
C VAL A 25 -1.47 13.98 9.48
N ASP A 26 -2.38 13.25 10.08
CA ASP A 26 -2.90 13.55 11.42
C ASP A 26 -1.89 13.24 12.53
N THR A 27 -1.01 12.26 12.31
CA THR A 27 -0.01 11.89 13.31
C THR A 27 1.23 12.77 13.24
N ALA A 28 1.49 13.53 14.29
CA ALA A 28 2.73 14.29 14.41
C ALA A 28 3.98 13.41 14.55
N LYS A 29 3.79 12.14 14.99
CA LYS A 29 4.88 11.19 15.20
C LYS A 29 5.03 10.26 13.99
N PRO A 30 6.26 9.91 13.59
CA PRO A 30 6.48 8.85 12.62
C PRO A 30 5.97 7.52 13.19
N LEU A 31 5.50 6.62 12.30
CA LEU A 31 5.22 5.24 12.64
C LEU A 31 6.51 4.56 13.15
N SER A 32 6.39 3.72 14.17
CA SER A 32 7.51 2.88 14.57
C SER A 32 7.87 1.88 13.45
N TYR A 33 9.10 1.42 13.43
CA TYR A 33 9.50 0.38 12.47
C TYR A 33 8.74 -0.94 12.70
N SER A 34 8.30 -1.21 13.92
CA SER A 34 7.41 -2.33 14.25
C SER A 34 6.06 -2.16 13.58
N ALA A 35 5.45 -0.98 13.67
CA ALA A 35 4.17 -0.69 13.03
C ALA A 35 4.27 -0.76 11.49
N ILE A 36 5.31 -0.18 10.90
CA ILE A 36 5.56 -0.27 9.46
C ILE A 36 5.70 -1.73 9.02
N ARG A 37 6.45 -2.54 9.77
CA ARG A 37 6.64 -3.97 9.50
C ARG A 37 5.30 -4.71 9.52
N SER A 38 4.46 -4.45 10.51
CA SER A 38 3.13 -5.06 10.64
C SER A 38 2.20 -4.65 9.49
N ILE A 39 2.17 -3.36 9.12
CA ILE A 39 1.37 -2.88 7.98
C ILE A 39 1.78 -3.59 6.69
N ILE A 40 3.06 -3.67 6.40
CA ILE A 40 3.56 -4.34 5.18
C ILE A 40 3.28 -5.85 5.23
N GLY A 41 3.46 -6.48 6.38
CA GLY A 41 3.19 -7.91 6.57
C GLY A 41 1.72 -8.25 6.37
N GLU A 42 0.80 -7.53 7.01
CA GLU A 42 -0.64 -7.73 6.84
C GLU A 42 -1.09 -7.45 5.39
N CYS A 43 -0.54 -6.41 4.74
CA CYS A 43 -0.81 -6.17 3.32
C CYS A 43 -0.31 -7.33 2.44
N ALA A 44 0.86 -7.91 2.76
CA ALA A 44 1.40 -9.05 2.01
C ALA A 44 0.53 -10.30 2.18
N ASP A 45 -0.02 -10.53 3.38
CA ASP A 45 -0.94 -11.64 3.64
C ASP A 45 -2.23 -11.51 2.83
N VAL A 46 -2.85 -10.32 2.84
CA VAL A 46 -4.05 -10.05 2.01
C VAL A 46 -3.75 -10.26 0.53
N LEU A 47 -2.61 -9.76 0.03
CA LEU A 47 -2.23 -9.93 -1.37
C LEU A 47 -2.04 -11.40 -1.75
N ARG A 48 -1.46 -12.19 -0.88
CA ARG A 48 -1.23 -13.61 -1.13
C ARG A 48 -2.53 -14.38 -1.33
N GLU A 49 -3.57 -14.03 -0.56
CA GLU A 49 -4.90 -14.63 -0.72
C GLU A 49 -5.56 -14.19 -2.03
N VAL A 50 -5.41 -12.92 -2.41
CA VAL A 50 -6.16 -12.35 -3.53
C VAL A 50 -5.48 -12.53 -4.88
N ILE A 51 -4.15 -12.63 -4.93
CA ILE A 51 -3.40 -12.80 -6.20
C ILE A 51 -3.87 -14.05 -6.96
N ALA A 52 -4.23 -15.12 -6.24
CA ALA A 52 -4.72 -16.35 -6.84
C ALA A 52 -6.06 -16.17 -7.57
N ASP A 53 -6.91 -15.26 -7.06
CA ASP A 53 -8.29 -15.10 -7.52
C ASP A 53 -8.49 -13.84 -8.39
N THR A 54 -7.55 -12.90 -8.37
CA THR A 54 -7.67 -11.60 -9.07
C THR A 54 -6.52 -11.38 -10.05
N PRO A 55 -6.65 -11.86 -11.29
CA PRO A 55 -5.60 -11.72 -12.32
C PRO A 55 -5.28 -10.25 -12.69
N SER A 56 -6.21 -9.34 -12.46
CA SER A 56 -6.04 -7.91 -12.73
C SER A 56 -5.20 -7.18 -11.67
N GLY A 57 -4.82 -7.87 -10.60
CA GLY A 57 -4.06 -7.30 -9.50
C GLY A 57 -4.89 -6.38 -8.60
N ILE A 58 -4.26 -5.93 -7.52
CA ILE A 58 -4.83 -4.98 -6.57
C ILE A 58 -3.89 -3.78 -6.48
N VAL A 59 -4.44 -2.58 -6.47
CA VAL A 59 -3.65 -1.36 -6.26
C VAL A 59 -3.49 -1.10 -4.77
N ILE A 60 -2.24 -1.06 -4.31
CA ILE A 60 -1.87 -0.76 -2.93
C ILE A 60 -1.16 0.58 -2.87
N THR A 61 -1.80 1.52 -2.21
CA THR A 61 -1.27 2.86 -1.93
C THR A 61 -1.65 3.29 -0.53
N THR A 62 -1.15 4.40 -0.05
CA THR A 62 -1.58 4.97 1.23
C THR A 62 -3.06 5.38 1.24
N ASP A 63 -3.68 5.57 0.07
CA ASP A 63 -5.10 5.92 -0.04
C ASP A 63 -6.01 4.69 -0.03
N THR A 64 -5.51 3.53 -0.50
CA THR A 64 -6.28 2.27 -0.53
C THR A 64 -6.09 1.42 0.72
N VAL A 65 -5.03 1.66 1.48
CA VAL A 65 -4.77 0.95 2.75
C VAL A 65 -5.39 1.69 3.91
N ARG A 66 -6.21 0.99 4.69
CA ARG A 66 -6.84 1.51 5.91
C ARG A 66 -6.29 0.79 7.13
N VAL A 67 -6.02 1.56 8.17
CA VAL A 67 -5.66 1.05 9.49
C VAL A 67 -6.93 0.99 10.34
N THR A 68 -7.23 -0.18 10.88
CA THR A 68 -8.39 -0.42 11.74
C THR A 68 -7.94 -0.89 13.12
N THR A 69 -8.86 -1.02 14.05
CA THR A 69 -8.59 -1.60 15.39
C THR A 69 -8.23 -3.09 15.33
N SER A 70 -8.56 -3.79 14.23
CA SER A 70 -8.31 -5.22 14.04
C SER A 70 -7.15 -5.54 13.11
N GLY A 71 -6.57 -4.53 12.43
CA GLY A 71 -5.50 -4.73 11.46
C GLY A 71 -5.65 -3.86 10.22
N VAL A 72 -5.01 -4.26 9.14
CA VAL A 72 -5.05 -3.58 7.84
C VAL A 72 -6.24 -4.07 7.02
N GLN A 73 -6.91 -3.14 6.36
CA GLN A 73 -7.88 -3.43 5.30
C GLN A 73 -7.44 -2.72 4.01
N ILE A 74 -7.65 -3.38 2.87
CA ILE A 74 -7.42 -2.78 1.56
C ILE A 74 -8.78 -2.43 0.97
N ALA A 75 -9.05 -1.12 0.91
CA ALA A 75 -10.31 -0.58 0.40
C ALA A 75 -10.24 -0.40 -1.12
N ASP A 76 -11.37 -0.64 -1.78
CA ASP A 76 -11.61 -0.29 -3.20
C ASP A 76 -10.62 -0.85 -4.23
N ALA A 77 -10.00 -1.96 -3.92
CA ALA A 77 -9.04 -2.58 -4.82
C ALA A 77 -9.53 -2.75 -6.29
N PRO A 78 -10.76 -3.26 -6.55
CA PRO A 78 -11.23 -3.46 -7.93
C PRO A 78 -11.38 -2.17 -8.74
N CYS A 79 -11.86 -1.10 -8.12
CA CYS A 79 -12.11 0.17 -8.81
C CYS A 79 -10.82 0.93 -9.07
N ALA A 80 -9.91 0.95 -8.12
CA ALA A 80 -8.59 1.57 -8.28
C ALA A 80 -7.81 0.90 -9.43
N THR A 81 -7.89 -0.41 -9.56
CA THR A 81 -7.25 -1.17 -10.65
C THR A 81 -7.87 -0.86 -12.02
N MET A 82 -9.19 -0.69 -12.09
CA MET A 82 -9.87 -0.34 -13.33
C MET A 82 -9.57 1.09 -13.80
N LEU A 83 -9.28 2.01 -12.87
CA LEU A 83 -8.96 3.41 -13.18
C LEU A 83 -7.47 3.64 -13.43
N ALA A 84 -6.60 2.71 -13.04
CA ALA A 84 -5.16 2.82 -13.22
C ALA A 84 -4.74 2.25 -14.58
N ASP A 85 -4.71 3.09 -15.63
CA ASP A 85 -4.28 2.71 -16.99
C ASP A 85 -2.87 2.08 -17.05
N THR A 86 -2.00 2.40 -16.11
CA THR A 86 -0.62 1.93 -16.03
C THR A 86 -0.48 0.52 -15.49
N SER A 87 -1.40 0.07 -14.66
CA SER A 87 -1.31 -1.23 -13.97
C SER A 87 -1.43 -2.43 -14.91
N ALA A 88 -2.18 -2.30 -16.01
CA ALA A 88 -2.34 -3.40 -16.96
C ALA A 88 -1.04 -3.74 -17.71
N THR A 89 -0.19 -2.75 -17.99
CA THR A 89 1.09 -2.96 -18.68
C THR A 89 2.11 -3.61 -17.74
N ASP A 90 2.20 -3.11 -16.50
CA ASP A 90 3.14 -3.64 -15.50
C ASP A 90 2.81 -5.08 -15.11
N LEU A 91 1.52 -5.39 -14.93
CA LEU A 91 1.07 -6.77 -14.66
C LEU A 91 1.40 -7.75 -15.80
N ARG A 92 1.30 -7.31 -17.06
CA ARG A 92 1.65 -8.14 -18.23
C ARG A 92 3.15 -8.41 -18.31
N THR A 93 3.95 -7.45 -17.89
CA THR A 93 5.41 -7.52 -18.00
C THR A 93 6.03 -8.32 -16.86
N ASP A 94 5.58 -8.06 -15.63
CA ASP A 94 6.25 -8.58 -14.42
C ASP A 94 5.53 -9.77 -13.78
N GLY A 95 4.26 -9.97 -14.09
CA GLY A 95 3.41 -10.93 -13.41
C GLY A 95 2.87 -10.42 -12.06
N PRO A 96 1.84 -11.09 -11.51
CA PRO A 96 1.09 -10.58 -10.36
C PRO A 96 1.92 -10.47 -9.08
N GLU A 97 2.80 -11.43 -8.80
CA GLU A 97 3.64 -11.39 -7.58
C GLU A 97 4.66 -10.26 -7.62
N ARG A 98 5.37 -10.07 -8.72
CA ARG A 98 6.35 -8.99 -8.84
C ARG A 98 5.68 -7.62 -8.81
N TYR A 99 4.48 -7.51 -9.39
CA TYR A 99 3.68 -6.30 -9.31
C TYR A 99 3.28 -6.00 -7.86
N ALA A 100 2.82 -6.99 -7.11
CA ALA A 100 2.48 -6.87 -5.69
C ALA A 100 3.69 -6.44 -4.85
N ILE A 101 4.84 -7.07 -5.05
CA ILE A 101 6.09 -6.71 -4.37
C ILE A 101 6.49 -5.26 -4.65
N ARG A 102 6.38 -4.81 -5.90
CA ARG A 102 6.68 -3.43 -6.25
C ARG A 102 5.78 -2.45 -5.51
N GLN A 103 4.49 -2.74 -5.40
CA GLN A 103 3.54 -1.92 -4.66
C GLN A 103 3.85 -1.89 -3.16
N LEU A 104 4.12 -3.06 -2.54
CA LEU A 104 4.50 -3.14 -1.13
C LEU A 104 5.81 -2.40 -0.85
N ALA A 105 6.79 -2.49 -1.74
CA ALA A 105 8.03 -1.76 -1.61
C ALA A 105 7.84 -0.24 -1.78
N ALA A 106 6.94 0.18 -2.67
CA ALA A 106 6.57 1.58 -2.83
C ALA A 106 5.81 2.11 -1.60
N LEU A 107 4.90 1.32 -1.05
CA LEU A 107 4.22 1.64 0.20
C LEU A 107 5.22 1.76 1.36
N LEU A 108 6.11 0.79 1.52
CA LEU A 108 7.17 0.83 2.53
C LEU A 108 8.03 2.10 2.40
N TYR A 109 8.46 2.42 1.19
CA TYR A 109 9.24 3.63 0.93
C TYR A 109 8.46 4.90 1.33
N THR A 110 7.18 4.98 0.96
CA THR A 110 6.29 6.10 1.31
C THR A 110 6.15 6.26 2.82
N LEU A 111 5.96 5.16 3.55
CA LEU A 111 5.85 5.18 5.01
C LEU A 111 7.15 5.63 5.68
N LEU A 112 8.30 5.17 5.19
CA LEU A 112 9.61 5.53 5.71
C LEU A 112 9.97 7.00 5.45
N THR A 113 9.68 7.49 4.24
CA THR A 113 10.01 8.86 3.84
C THR A 113 8.93 9.86 4.20
N ARG A 114 7.73 9.39 4.55
CA ARG A 114 6.52 10.19 4.76
C ARG A 114 6.20 11.13 3.58
N THR A 115 6.59 10.70 2.39
CA THR A 115 6.33 11.46 1.18
C THR A 115 5.00 10.99 0.60
N PRO A 116 4.02 11.88 0.35
CA PRO A 116 2.75 11.49 -0.24
C PRO A 116 2.95 10.76 -1.57
N SER A 117 2.08 9.80 -1.85
CA SER A 117 2.08 9.10 -3.13
C SER A 117 1.92 10.10 -4.28
N GLN A 118 2.85 10.11 -5.22
CA GLN A 118 2.81 10.94 -6.42
C GLN A 118 2.38 10.08 -7.62
N ALA A 119 1.76 10.70 -8.61
CA ALA A 119 1.34 10.02 -9.84
C ALA A 119 2.51 9.32 -10.58
N THR A 120 3.71 9.88 -10.48
CA THR A 120 4.96 9.28 -10.98
C THR A 120 6.04 9.35 -9.90
N PRO A 121 6.08 8.37 -9.00
CA PRO A 121 7.03 8.40 -7.91
C PRO A 121 8.47 8.18 -8.40
N THR A 122 9.35 9.09 -8.03
CA THR A 122 10.79 8.89 -8.16
C THR A 122 11.35 8.36 -6.84
N PHE A 123 11.82 7.12 -6.86
CA PHE A 123 12.40 6.49 -5.67
C PHE A 123 13.92 6.75 -5.60
N ASN A 124 14.39 7.17 -4.43
CA ASN A 124 15.80 7.37 -4.17
C ASN A 124 16.18 6.80 -2.80
N LEU A 125 17.01 5.79 -2.77
CA LEU A 125 17.44 5.15 -1.52
C LEU A 125 18.16 6.09 -0.55
N ARG A 126 18.76 7.18 -1.07
CA ARG A 126 19.40 8.21 -0.23
C ARG A 126 18.41 9.08 0.55
N ALA A 127 17.14 9.08 0.14
CA ALA A 127 16.07 9.80 0.85
C ALA A 127 15.56 9.02 2.08
N LEU A 128 15.91 7.74 2.21
CA LEU A 128 15.53 6.95 3.38
C LEU A 128 16.25 7.48 4.64
N PRO A 129 15.56 7.55 5.80
CA PRO A 129 16.17 7.90 7.08
C PRO A 129 17.45 7.09 7.35
N GLN A 130 18.43 7.70 8.00
CA GLN A 130 19.72 7.04 8.23
C GLN A 130 19.61 5.81 9.13
N ASP A 131 18.67 5.83 10.06
CA ASP A 131 18.36 4.78 11.02
C ASP A 131 17.41 3.70 10.46
N THR A 132 17.02 3.79 9.17
CA THR A 132 16.18 2.78 8.53
C THR A 132 16.83 1.40 8.63
N PRO A 133 16.09 0.36 9.12
CA PRO A 133 16.59 -1.01 9.20
C PRO A 133 17.13 -1.52 7.86
N GLY A 134 18.21 -2.30 7.92
CA GLY A 134 18.89 -2.80 6.71
C GLY A 134 17.99 -3.62 5.81
N GLU A 135 17.13 -4.46 6.41
CA GLU A 135 16.14 -5.26 5.70
C GLU A 135 15.14 -4.39 4.91
N PHE A 136 14.68 -3.26 5.46
CA PHE A 136 13.78 -2.34 4.76
C PHE A 136 14.47 -1.67 3.57
N ARG A 137 15.76 -1.33 3.71
CA ARG A 137 16.56 -0.82 2.59
C ARG A 137 16.67 -1.84 1.47
N VAL A 138 16.89 -3.12 1.83
CA VAL A 138 16.95 -4.22 0.85
C VAL A 138 15.61 -4.42 0.17
N ILE A 139 14.49 -4.41 0.92
CA ILE A 139 13.13 -4.51 0.35
C ILE A 139 12.88 -3.36 -0.63
N CYS A 140 13.15 -2.10 -0.25
CA CYS A 140 12.99 -0.96 -1.15
C CYS A 140 13.87 -1.11 -2.39
N LYS A 141 15.13 -1.47 -2.24
CA LYS A 141 16.07 -1.61 -3.36
C LYS A 141 15.65 -2.69 -4.34
N ARG A 142 15.40 -3.91 -3.86
CA ARG A 142 15.07 -5.06 -4.69
C ARG A 142 13.63 -5.04 -5.19
N GLY A 143 12.69 -4.62 -4.33
CA GLY A 143 11.26 -4.55 -4.68
C GLY A 143 10.95 -3.48 -5.72
N LEU A 144 11.62 -2.33 -5.65
CA LEU A 144 11.48 -1.24 -6.62
C LEU A 144 12.45 -1.38 -7.82
N ALA A 145 13.25 -2.44 -7.87
CA ALA A 145 14.26 -2.66 -8.89
C ALA A 145 15.22 -1.47 -9.10
N LEU A 146 15.63 -0.83 -7.98
CA LEU A 146 16.55 0.31 -8.01
C LEU A 146 17.98 -0.20 -8.17
N SER A 147 18.46 -0.24 -9.41
CA SER A 147 19.82 -0.66 -9.73
C SER A 147 20.75 0.55 -9.74
N GLU A 148 21.89 0.45 -9.07
CA GLU A 148 23.05 1.31 -9.33
C GLU A 148 23.89 0.70 -10.47
N PRO A 149 24.66 1.50 -11.24
CA PRO A 149 25.35 1.01 -12.45
C PRO A 149 26.27 -0.21 -12.24
N ASP A 150 26.80 -0.37 -11.03
CA ASP A 150 27.74 -1.45 -10.67
C ASP A 150 27.10 -2.53 -9.77
N ASP A 151 25.78 -2.49 -9.62
CA ASP A 151 25.08 -3.35 -8.68
C ASP A 151 24.37 -4.51 -9.38
N HIS A 152 24.83 -5.73 -9.11
CA HIS A 152 24.24 -6.97 -9.60
C HIS A 152 23.11 -7.51 -8.72
N THR A 153 22.48 -6.67 -7.88
CA THR A 153 21.38 -7.08 -7.02
C THR A 153 20.17 -7.41 -7.87
N LEU A 154 19.72 -8.66 -7.81
CA LEU A 154 18.52 -9.10 -8.54
C LEU A 154 17.25 -8.51 -7.93
N PRO A 155 16.29 -8.08 -8.75
CA PRO A 155 14.96 -7.72 -8.29
C PRO A 155 14.32 -8.88 -7.52
N MET A 156 13.42 -8.54 -6.58
CA MET A 156 12.65 -9.54 -5.83
C MET A 156 11.59 -10.15 -6.75
N ALA A 157 11.45 -11.48 -6.73
CA ALA A 157 10.61 -12.21 -7.66
C ALA A 157 9.35 -12.80 -7.01
N ALA A 158 9.40 -13.16 -5.73
CA ALA A 158 8.33 -13.82 -5.02
C ALA A 158 8.06 -13.20 -3.65
N LEU A 159 6.78 -13.20 -3.22
CA LEU A 159 6.37 -12.67 -1.91
C LEU A 159 7.07 -13.36 -0.74
N VAL A 160 7.43 -14.63 -0.89
CA VAL A 160 8.20 -15.36 0.14
C VAL A 160 9.56 -14.73 0.43
N GLU A 161 10.18 -14.07 -0.55
CA GLU A 161 11.44 -13.34 -0.33
C GLU A 161 11.21 -12.09 0.52
N LEU A 162 10.08 -11.40 0.30
CA LEU A 162 9.68 -10.25 1.11
C LEU A 162 9.43 -10.67 2.55
N ASP A 163 8.69 -11.75 2.77
CA ASP A 163 8.44 -12.30 4.11
C ASP A 163 9.75 -12.66 4.84
N ALA A 164 10.66 -13.30 4.13
CA ALA A 164 11.95 -13.67 4.70
C ALA A 164 12.76 -12.43 5.16
N LEU A 165 12.66 -11.32 4.43
CA LEU A 165 13.29 -10.05 4.79
C LEU A 165 12.54 -9.31 5.89
N LEU A 166 11.20 -9.33 5.88
CA LEU A 166 10.40 -8.76 6.96
C LEU A 166 10.66 -9.47 8.28
N GLY A 167 10.93 -10.79 8.24
CA GLY A 167 11.12 -11.60 9.42
C GLY A 167 9.85 -11.72 10.27
N ASN A 168 10.03 -11.94 11.57
CA ASN A 168 8.88 -12.03 12.47
C ASN A 168 8.27 -10.65 12.72
N TRP A 169 6.97 -10.55 12.53
CA TRP A 169 6.18 -9.36 12.84
C TRP A 169 4.92 -9.78 13.63
N LYS A 170 4.31 -8.81 14.29
CA LYS A 170 3.07 -8.99 15.05
C LYS A 170 1.93 -8.29 14.33
N PRO A 171 0.70 -8.82 14.41
CA PRO A 171 -0.48 -8.09 13.94
C PRO A 171 -0.56 -6.70 14.57
N LEU A 172 -1.10 -5.72 13.84
CA LEU A 172 -1.29 -4.36 14.37
C LEU A 172 -2.08 -4.34 15.68
N SER A 173 -3.07 -5.22 15.81
CA SER A 173 -3.89 -5.37 17.01
C SER A 173 -3.11 -5.82 18.26
N GLU A 174 -1.90 -6.37 18.08
CA GLU A 174 -1.02 -6.81 19.17
C GLU A 174 0.09 -5.81 19.49
N LEU A 175 0.20 -4.72 18.74
CA LEU A 175 1.17 -3.68 18.99
C LEU A 175 0.72 -2.77 20.14
N SER A 176 1.69 -2.10 20.77
CA SER A 176 1.40 -1.13 21.81
C SER A 176 0.98 0.22 21.22
N ASP A 177 0.23 1.03 21.99
CA ASP A 177 -0.11 2.41 21.63
C ASP A 177 1.13 3.30 21.43
N ALA A 178 2.28 2.89 21.92
CA ALA A 178 3.54 3.58 21.68
C ALA A 178 4.07 3.35 20.25
N ASP A 179 3.74 2.19 19.65
CA ASP A 179 4.13 1.84 18.28
C ASP A 179 3.18 2.45 17.26
N ILE A 180 1.88 2.35 17.52
CA ILE A 180 0.84 2.87 16.66
C ILE A 180 -0.40 3.24 17.49
N ALA A 181 -0.92 4.45 17.31
CA ALA A 181 -2.20 4.84 17.86
C ALA A 181 -3.31 4.44 16.89
N LEU A 182 -3.94 3.30 17.15
CA LEU A 182 -5.05 2.85 16.31
C LEU A 182 -6.25 3.81 16.42
N PRO A 183 -6.96 4.08 15.30
CA PRO A 183 -8.12 4.96 15.32
C PRO A 183 -9.21 4.38 16.24
N SER A 184 -9.80 5.22 17.08
CA SER A 184 -10.97 4.82 17.87
C SER A 184 -12.17 4.56 16.95
N VAL A 185 -13.04 3.63 17.33
CA VAL A 185 -14.18 3.15 16.52
C VAL A 185 -15.24 4.24 16.21
N GLU A 186 -15.10 5.42 16.76
CA GLU A 186 -15.99 6.57 16.51
C GLU A 186 -15.59 7.31 15.22
N SER A 187 -15.64 6.64 14.08
CA SER A 187 -15.58 7.36 12.82
C SER A 187 -16.99 7.69 12.35
N ASP A 188 -17.32 8.97 12.38
CA ASP A 188 -18.45 9.51 11.66
C ASP A 188 -18.44 9.00 10.22
N CYS A 189 -19.48 8.28 9.84
CA CYS A 189 -19.72 7.89 8.45
C CYS A 189 -19.99 9.15 7.61
N SER A 190 -18.97 9.89 7.28
CA SER A 190 -19.10 10.93 6.27
C SER A 190 -19.09 10.29 4.88
N ILE A 191 -20.28 10.23 4.28
CA ILE A 191 -20.44 9.78 2.89
C ILE A 191 -19.76 10.81 1.99
N THR A 192 -18.55 10.49 1.53
CA THR A 192 -17.88 11.32 0.53
C THR A 192 -18.49 11.02 -0.84
N LYS A 193 -19.33 11.91 -1.35
CA LYS A 193 -19.84 11.85 -2.70
C LYS A 193 -18.74 12.29 -3.68
N ALA A 194 -18.05 11.34 -4.28
CA ALA A 194 -17.20 11.64 -5.43
C ALA A 194 -18.09 11.79 -6.67
N ILE A 195 -18.26 13.02 -7.17
CA ILE A 195 -18.91 13.28 -8.45
C ILE A 195 -17.79 13.42 -9.48
N LEU A 196 -17.58 12.38 -10.27
CA LEU A 196 -16.73 12.47 -11.47
C LEU A 196 -17.50 13.28 -12.52
N LYS A 197 -17.01 14.48 -12.84
CA LYS A 197 -17.50 15.23 -14.01
C LYS A 197 -16.90 14.60 -15.27
N PRO A 198 -17.69 14.35 -16.32
CA PRO A 198 -17.15 13.93 -17.60
C PRO A 198 -16.19 15.03 -18.12
N ALA A 199 -15.04 14.61 -18.64
CA ALA A 199 -14.17 15.51 -19.37
C ALA A 199 -14.94 16.02 -20.59
N ASN A 200 -15.19 17.32 -20.67
CA ASN A 200 -15.74 17.94 -21.86
C ASN A 200 -14.74 17.80 -23.00
N GLU A 201 -15.23 17.38 -24.15
CA GLU A 201 -14.58 17.40 -25.46
C GLU A 201 -13.95 18.76 -25.81
#